data_e5545f1c78d56320e0aeed447acb649f
#
_entry.id   e5545f1c78d56320e0aeed447acb649f
#
_cell.length_a   1.000
_cell.length_b   1.000
_cell.length_c   1.000
_cell.angle_alpha   90.00
_cell.angle_beta   90.00
_cell.angle_gamma   90.00
#
_symmetry.space_group_name_H-M   'P 1'
#
loop_
_entity.id
_entity.type
_entity.pdbx_description
1 polymer ?
#
loop_
_entity_poly.entity_id
_entity_poly.type
_entity_poly.pdbx_seq_one_letter_code
_entity_poly.pdbx_strand_id
1 'polypeptide(L)'
;MAVLHLVVGCAVIALNLAAFASGGIAWYRDRPSVHFWYLLRAAQAAVFLQVMLGGLLVFTNHEPDDSLHYLYGILPLVVSLIAEGARAGAAERELGDVDFEALPADSQQSLALAIVRREMGIMAVSCGVILFLALRAAGTSTAF
;
A
#
# COMPACT_ATOMS: atom_id res chain seq x y z
N MET A 1 -24.41 -6.39 -2.03
CA MET A 1 -23.06 -6.58 -1.46
C MET A 1 -22.03 -6.87 -2.57
N ALA A 2 -22.28 -7.81 -3.51
CA ALA A 2 -21.35 -8.13 -4.61
C ALA A 2 -20.95 -6.91 -5.46
N VAL A 3 -21.92 -6.10 -5.90
CA VAL A 3 -21.63 -4.86 -6.67
C VAL A 3 -20.74 -3.89 -5.89
N LEU A 4 -20.95 -3.75 -4.57
CA LEU A 4 -20.13 -2.87 -3.74
C LEU A 4 -18.69 -3.42 -3.64
N HIS A 5 -18.54 -4.73 -3.47
CA HIS A 5 -17.24 -5.41 -3.48
C HIS A 5 -16.49 -5.19 -4.80
N LEU A 6 -17.19 -5.30 -5.94
CA LEU A 6 -16.63 -5.03 -7.26
C LEU A 6 -16.16 -3.57 -7.38
N VAL A 7 -17.01 -2.59 -7.00
CA VAL A 7 -16.67 -1.15 -7.08
C VAL A 7 -15.47 -0.83 -6.22
N VAL A 8 -15.42 -1.34 -4.99
CA VAL A 8 -14.26 -1.12 -4.09
C VAL A 8 -13.02 -1.83 -4.64
N GLY A 9 -13.16 -3.00 -5.24
CA GLY A 9 -12.06 -3.70 -5.93
C GLY A 9 -11.46 -2.87 -7.07
N CYS A 10 -12.29 -2.25 -7.89
CA CYS A 10 -11.83 -1.31 -8.93
C CYS A 10 -11.11 -0.09 -8.30
N ALA A 11 -11.63 0.43 -7.19
CA ALA A 11 -10.98 1.53 -6.46
C ALA A 11 -9.61 1.10 -5.89
N VAL A 12 -9.47 -0.12 -5.37
CA VAL A 12 -8.18 -0.67 -4.91
C VAL A 12 -7.17 -0.66 -6.05
N ILE A 13 -7.55 -1.15 -7.24
CA ILE A 13 -6.67 -1.17 -8.42
C ILE A 13 -6.26 0.27 -8.82
N ALA A 14 -7.23 1.17 -8.99
CA ALA A 14 -6.99 2.54 -9.43
C ALA A 14 -6.12 3.34 -8.45
N LEU A 15 -6.41 3.25 -7.14
CA LEU A 15 -5.68 3.97 -6.11
C LEU A 15 -4.25 3.44 -5.94
N ASN A 16 -4.05 2.12 -5.99
CA ASN A 16 -2.70 1.55 -5.91
C ASN A 16 -1.87 1.87 -7.16
N LEU A 17 -2.47 1.89 -8.36
CA LEU A 17 -1.80 2.35 -9.57
C LEU A 17 -1.37 3.82 -9.45
N ALA A 18 -2.27 4.70 -9.01
CA ALA A 18 -1.98 6.12 -8.82
C ALA A 18 -0.90 6.35 -7.75
N ALA A 19 -0.98 5.63 -6.60
CA ALA A 19 0.02 5.70 -5.54
C ALA A 19 1.38 5.17 -6.01
N PHE A 20 1.41 4.02 -6.71
CA PHE A 20 2.64 3.46 -7.26
C PHE A 20 3.30 4.41 -8.25
N ALA A 21 2.54 4.96 -9.20
CA ALA A 21 3.07 5.89 -10.21
C ALA A 21 3.58 7.19 -9.56
N SER A 22 2.77 7.83 -8.69
CA SER A 22 3.16 9.09 -8.05
C SER A 22 4.34 8.91 -7.08
N GLY A 23 4.33 7.84 -6.28
CA GLY A 23 5.39 7.51 -5.34
C GLY A 23 6.69 7.11 -6.05
N GLY A 24 6.59 6.30 -7.11
CA GLY A 24 7.73 5.88 -7.91
C GLY A 24 8.41 7.06 -8.61
N ILE A 25 7.64 7.98 -9.20
CA ILE A 25 8.16 9.21 -9.83
C ILE A 25 8.82 10.11 -8.79
N ALA A 26 8.18 10.30 -7.64
CA ALA A 26 8.70 11.13 -6.57
C ALA A 26 10.00 10.55 -5.99
N TRP A 27 10.04 9.23 -5.78
CA TRP A 27 11.23 8.50 -5.33
C TRP A 27 12.38 8.59 -6.34
N TYR A 28 12.09 8.39 -7.63
CA TYR A 28 13.09 8.50 -8.69
C TYR A 28 13.68 9.92 -8.81
N ARG A 29 12.86 10.94 -8.54
CA ARG A 29 13.27 12.36 -8.61
C ARG A 29 13.85 12.91 -7.30
N ASP A 30 13.98 12.09 -6.27
CA ASP A 30 14.43 12.48 -4.92
C ASP A 30 13.62 13.66 -4.33
N ARG A 31 12.31 13.69 -4.61
CA ARG A 31 11.41 14.76 -4.16
C ARG A 31 10.27 14.21 -3.32
N PRO A 32 10.22 14.52 -2.01
CA PRO A 32 9.09 14.16 -1.17
C PRO A 32 7.77 14.64 -1.76
N SER A 33 6.75 13.78 -1.75
CA SER A 33 5.44 14.08 -2.32
C SER A 33 4.33 13.89 -1.31
N VAL A 34 3.70 14.98 -0.88
CA VAL A 34 2.52 14.94 0.01
C VAL A 34 1.33 14.23 -0.66
N HIS A 35 1.15 14.42 -1.98
CA HIS A 35 0.08 13.76 -2.73
C HIS A 35 0.22 12.24 -2.71
N PHE A 36 1.44 11.71 -2.78
CA PHE A 36 1.68 10.29 -2.65
C PHE A 36 1.15 9.74 -1.32
N TRP A 37 1.41 10.42 -0.21
CA TRP A 37 0.96 9.98 1.10
C TRP A 37 -0.57 9.96 1.24
N TYR A 38 -1.28 10.94 0.67
CA TYR A 38 -2.74 10.91 0.62
C TYR A 38 -3.28 9.76 -0.22
N LEU A 39 -2.71 9.54 -1.43
CA LEU A 39 -3.08 8.42 -2.29
C LEU A 39 -2.83 7.08 -1.60
N LEU A 40 -1.67 6.94 -0.96
CA LEU A 40 -1.32 5.74 -0.19
C LEU A 40 -2.36 5.45 0.91
N ARG A 41 -2.74 6.45 1.72
CA ARG A 41 -3.73 6.26 2.78
C ARG A 41 -5.10 5.89 2.23
N ALA A 42 -5.51 6.52 1.13
CA ALA A 42 -6.76 6.17 0.45
C ALA A 42 -6.70 4.72 -0.10
N ALA A 43 -5.58 4.32 -0.71
CA ALA A 43 -5.38 2.96 -1.21
C ALA A 43 -5.43 1.92 -0.09
N GLN A 44 -4.77 2.17 1.05
CA GLN A 44 -4.79 1.28 2.22
C GLN A 44 -6.20 1.15 2.81
N ALA A 45 -6.93 2.25 2.93
CA ALA A 45 -8.32 2.23 3.39
C ALA A 45 -9.22 1.42 2.44
N ALA A 46 -9.02 1.54 1.12
CA ALA A 46 -9.75 0.78 0.13
C ALA A 46 -9.42 -0.73 0.23
N VAL A 47 -8.15 -1.10 0.42
CA VAL A 47 -7.74 -2.52 0.64
C VAL A 47 -8.42 -3.09 1.88
N PHE A 48 -8.39 -2.37 2.99
CA PHE A 48 -9.05 -2.81 4.22
C PHE A 48 -10.56 -3.01 4.02
N LEU A 49 -11.23 -2.04 3.41
CA LEU A 49 -12.66 -2.12 3.11
C LEU A 49 -12.98 -3.29 2.18
N GLN A 50 -12.15 -3.53 1.16
CA GLN A 50 -12.29 -4.64 0.22
C GLN A 50 -12.26 -5.99 0.93
N VAL A 51 -11.29 -6.19 1.84
CA VAL A 51 -11.17 -7.44 2.61
C VAL A 51 -12.36 -7.62 3.55
N MET A 52 -12.83 -6.55 4.20
CA MET A 52 -14.02 -6.59 5.04
C MET A 52 -15.28 -6.97 4.26
N LEU A 53 -15.48 -6.38 3.09
CA LEU A 53 -16.61 -6.72 2.20
C LEU A 53 -16.51 -8.15 1.69
N GLY A 54 -15.31 -8.62 1.32
CA GLY A 54 -15.07 -10.01 0.94
C GLY A 54 -15.42 -10.99 2.04
N GLY A 55 -14.97 -10.71 3.27
CA GLY A 55 -15.32 -11.51 4.44
C GLY A 55 -16.85 -11.59 4.69
N LEU A 56 -17.54 -10.44 4.58
CA LEU A 56 -19.01 -10.41 4.70
C LEU A 56 -19.72 -11.25 3.62
N LEU A 57 -19.20 -11.27 2.39
CA LEU A 57 -19.76 -12.10 1.33
C LEU A 57 -19.62 -13.59 1.64
N VAL A 58 -18.50 -14.03 2.17
CA VAL A 58 -18.29 -15.42 2.62
C VAL A 58 -19.32 -15.80 3.69
N PHE A 59 -19.54 -14.95 4.69
CA PHE A 59 -20.55 -15.22 5.74
C PHE A 59 -22.00 -15.27 5.21
N THR A 60 -22.26 -14.69 4.02
CA THR A 60 -23.58 -14.73 3.36
C THR A 60 -23.69 -15.80 2.26
N ASN A 61 -22.81 -16.79 2.26
CA ASN A 61 -22.75 -17.92 1.32
C ASN A 61 -22.58 -17.47 -0.16
N HIS A 62 -21.87 -16.37 -0.39
CA HIS A 62 -21.45 -15.94 -1.72
C HIS A 62 -19.98 -16.34 -1.92
N GLU A 63 -19.75 -17.58 -2.27
CA GLU A 63 -18.41 -18.11 -2.50
C GLU A 63 -17.94 -17.79 -3.92
N PRO A 64 -16.66 -17.43 -4.12
CA PRO A 64 -16.08 -17.30 -5.45
C PRO A 64 -15.89 -18.69 -6.06
N ASP A 65 -15.96 -18.78 -7.39
CA ASP A 65 -15.77 -20.04 -8.12
C ASP A 65 -14.35 -20.60 -8.01
N ASP A 66 -13.36 -19.74 -7.76
CA ASP A 66 -11.95 -20.11 -7.59
C ASP A 66 -11.46 -19.76 -6.18
N SER A 67 -10.99 -20.77 -5.45
CA SER A 67 -10.41 -20.61 -4.11
C SER A 67 -9.17 -19.69 -4.07
N LEU A 68 -8.47 -19.51 -5.20
CA LEU A 68 -7.36 -18.57 -5.33
C LEU A 68 -7.80 -17.11 -5.15
N HIS A 69 -9.08 -16.82 -5.36
CA HIS A 69 -9.64 -15.49 -5.08
C HIS A 69 -9.44 -15.08 -3.62
N TYR A 70 -9.63 -15.99 -2.68
CA TYR A 70 -9.39 -15.72 -1.26
C TYR A 70 -7.92 -15.38 -0.98
N LEU A 71 -7.01 -16.16 -1.57
CA LEU A 71 -5.58 -15.93 -1.39
C LEU A 71 -5.17 -14.56 -1.94
N TYR A 72 -5.49 -14.28 -3.20
CA TYR A 72 -5.15 -13.00 -3.82
C TYR A 72 -5.93 -11.82 -3.24
N GLY A 73 -7.10 -12.08 -2.66
CA GLY A 73 -7.93 -11.07 -1.99
C GLY A 73 -7.36 -10.61 -0.65
N ILE A 74 -6.75 -11.52 0.15
CA ILE A 74 -6.20 -11.18 1.48
C ILE A 74 -4.75 -10.71 1.43
N LEU A 75 -3.95 -11.19 0.48
CA LEU A 75 -2.54 -10.83 0.35
C LEU A 75 -2.27 -9.32 0.26
N PRO A 76 -3.08 -8.49 -0.43
CA PRO A 76 -2.95 -7.03 -0.40
C PRO A 76 -2.92 -6.43 0.99
N LEU A 77 -3.77 -6.92 1.91
CA LEU A 77 -3.77 -6.47 3.30
C LEU A 77 -2.48 -6.88 4.03
N VAL A 78 -2.06 -8.14 3.86
CA VAL A 78 -0.82 -8.65 4.46
C VAL A 78 0.39 -7.84 3.97
N VAL A 79 0.50 -7.59 2.67
CA VAL A 79 1.57 -6.77 2.07
C VAL A 79 1.55 -5.35 2.64
N SER A 80 0.35 -4.75 2.79
CA SER A 80 0.20 -3.40 3.36
C SER A 80 0.72 -3.34 4.81
N LEU A 81 0.39 -4.34 5.65
CA LEU A 81 0.85 -4.41 7.03
C LEU A 81 2.37 -4.63 7.13
N ILE A 82 2.92 -5.53 6.31
CA ILE A 82 4.38 -5.76 6.25
C ILE A 82 5.10 -4.49 5.81
N ALA A 83 4.57 -3.79 4.81
CA ALA A 83 5.16 -2.54 4.33
C ALA A 83 5.17 -1.44 5.39
N GLU A 84 4.10 -1.30 6.18
CA GLU A 84 4.08 -0.34 7.30
C GLU A 84 5.11 -0.69 8.37
N GLY A 85 5.26 -1.97 8.72
CA GLY A 85 6.31 -2.42 9.64
C GLY A 85 7.72 -2.16 9.09
N ALA A 86 7.94 -2.43 7.80
CA ALA A 86 9.22 -2.17 7.15
C ALA A 86 9.54 -0.66 7.08
N ARG A 87 8.52 0.19 6.87
CA ARG A 87 8.64 1.65 6.89
C ARG A 87 9.06 2.15 8.26
N ALA A 88 8.40 1.72 9.33
CA ALA A 88 8.74 2.10 10.71
C ALA A 88 10.18 1.69 11.05
N GLY A 89 10.56 0.44 10.79
CA GLY A 89 11.92 -0.04 11.01
C GLY A 89 12.98 0.60 10.08
N ALA A 90 12.58 1.24 8.98
CA ALA A 90 13.50 1.99 8.13
C ALA A 90 13.95 3.30 8.79
N ALA A 91 13.04 4.02 9.43
CA ALA A 91 13.36 5.23 10.19
C ALA A 91 14.29 4.92 11.36
N GLU A 92 14.02 3.86 12.13
CA GLU A 92 14.89 3.42 13.23
C GLU A 92 16.31 3.08 12.75
N ARG A 93 16.44 2.39 11.61
CA ARG A 93 17.73 2.02 11.05
C ARG A 93 18.55 3.21 10.53
N GLU A 94 17.89 4.24 9.99
CA GLU A 94 18.58 5.46 9.53
C GLU A 94 19.03 6.34 10.72
N LEU A 95 18.24 6.37 11.79
CA LEU A 95 18.60 7.10 13.02
C LEU A 95 19.74 6.39 13.77
N GLY A 96 19.70 5.04 13.88
CA GLY A 96 20.65 4.27 14.68
C GLY A 96 20.75 4.80 16.10
N ASP A 97 22.00 4.99 16.58
CA ASP A 97 22.30 5.57 17.89
C ASP A 97 22.53 7.09 17.85
N VAL A 98 22.16 7.74 16.74
CA VAL A 98 22.38 9.17 16.55
C VAL A 98 21.34 9.98 17.31
N ASP A 99 21.80 10.89 18.17
CA ASP A 99 20.94 11.91 18.77
C ASP A 99 20.59 12.97 17.71
N PHE A 100 19.39 12.85 17.14
CA PHE A 100 18.91 13.72 16.08
C PHE A 100 18.89 15.19 16.50
N GLU A 101 18.56 15.49 17.77
CA GLU A 101 18.46 16.86 18.27
C GLU A 101 19.85 17.52 18.45
N ALA A 102 20.88 16.71 18.66
CA ALA A 102 22.26 17.19 18.79
C ALA A 102 22.93 17.46 17.43
N LEU A 103 22.33 17.06 16.31
CA LEU A 103 22.92 17.30 14.99
C LEU A 103 22.80 18.77 14.56
N PRO A 104 23.76 19.27 13.74
CA PRO A 104 23.61 20.55 13.03
C PRO A 104 22.36 20.52 12.13
N ALA A 105 21.72 21.68 11.91
CA ALA A 105 20.47 21.78 11.14
C ALA A 105 20.56 21.17 9.72
N ASP A 106 21.67 21.35 9.02
CA ASP A 106 21.89 20.77 7.69
C ASP A 106 21.95 19.24 7.73
N SER A 107 22.53 18.67 8.80
CA SER A 107 22.58 17.22 9.00
C SER A 107 21.22 16.66 9.37
N GLN A 108 20.45 17.36 10.21
CA GLN A 108 19.07 16.98 10.52
C GLN A 108 18.20 16.94 9.25
N GLN A 109 18.32 17.97 8.40
CA GLN A 109 17.56 18.03 7.15
C GLN A 109 17.94 16.91 6.19
N SER A 110 19.23 16.64 6.02
CA SER A 110 19.69 15.58 5.13
C SER A 110 19.26 14.19 5.60
N LEU A 111 19.32 13.93 6.91
CA LEU A 111 18.89 12.67 7.50
C LEU A 111 17.36 12.49 7.38
N ALA A 112 16.58 13.55 7.66
CA ALA A 112 15.14 13.53 7.50
C ALA A 112 14.73 13.23 6.04
N LEU A 113 15.39 13.83 5.06
CA LEU A 113 15.16 13.56 3.64
C LEU A 113 15.52 12.12 3.25
N ALA A 114 16.60 11.57 3.78
CA ALA A 114 17.01 10.19 3.57
C ALA A 114 15.94 9.21 4.09
N ILE A 115 15.42 9.44 5.30
CA ILE A 115 14.36 8.65 5.91
C ILE A 115 13.10 8.69 5.04
N VAL A 116 12.61 9.88 4.70
CA VAL A 116 11.39 10.05 3.90
C VAL A 116 11.52 9.40 2.52
N ARG A 117 12.69 9.54 1.89
CA ARG A 117 12.98 8.89 0.60
C ARG A 117 12.88 7.37 0.70
N ARG A 118 13.48 6.78 1.72
CA ARG A 118 13.48 5.33 1.93
C ARG A 118 12.07 4.82 2.24
N GLU A 119 11.35 5.49 3.12
CA GLU A 119 9.95 5.18 3.41
C GLU A 119 9.08 5.22 2.15
N MET A 120 9.22 6.29 1.36
CA MET A 120 8.46 6.46 0.12
C MET A 120 8.77 5.35 -0.89
N GLY A 121 10.03 4.93 -1.01
CA GLY A 121 10.43 3.81 -1.87
C GLY A 121 9.76 2.50 -1.44
N ILE A 122 9.82 2.14 -0.15
CA ILE A 122 9.19 0.95 0.41
C ILE A 122 7.68 0.95 0.10
N MET A 123 7.01 2.07 0.40
CA MET A 123 5.56 2.17 0.23
C MET A 123 5.14 2.23 -1.25
N ALA A 124 5.90 2.87 -2.13
CA ALA A 124 5.62 2.86 -3.57
C ALA A 124 5.74 1.45 -4.14
N VAL A 125 6.80 0.71 -3.82
CA VAL A 125 6.97 -0.69 -4.27
C VAL A 125 5.83 -1.56 -3.75
N SER A 126 5.42 -1.41 -2.48
CA SER A 126 4.29 -2.17 -1.92
C SER A 126 2.98 -1.91 -2.67
N CYS A 127 2.71 -0.66 -3.08
CA CYS A 127 1.55 -0.34 -3.92
C CYS A 127 1.60 -1.07 -5.28
N GLY A 128 2.77 -1.20 -5.89
CA GLY A 128 2.96 -1.98 -7.12
C GLY A 128 2.66 -3.47 -6.93
N VAL A 129 3.12 -4.05 -5.82
CA VAL A 129 2.83 -5.46 -5.47
C VAL A 129 1.33 -5.65 -5.20
N ILE A 130 0.71 -4.75 -4.44
CA ILE A 130 -0.73 -4.79 -4.15
C ILE A 130 -1.55 -4.67 -5.43
N LEU A 131 -1.17 -3.76 -6.34
CA LEU A 131 -1.80 -3.62 -7.65
C LEU A 131 -1.78 -4.95 -8.42
N PHE A 132 -0.62 -5.61 -8.50
CA PHE A 132 -0.50 -6.90 -9.17
C PHE A 132 -1.41 -7.97 -8.53
N LEU A 133 -1.42 -8.07 -7.20
CA LEU A 133 -2.26 -9.02 -6.47
C LEU A 133 -3.76 -8.74 -6.68
N ALA A 134 -4.17 -7.46 -6.67
CA ALA A 134 -5.56 -7.07 -6.92
C ALA A 134 -6.00 -7.40 -8.34
N LEU A 135 -5.14 -7.21 -9.34
CA LEU A 135 -5.40 -7.62 -10.73
C LEU A 135 -5.52 -9.15 -10.85
N ARG A 136 -4.70 -9.90 -10.11
CA ARG A 136 -4.83 -11.38 -10.06
C ARG A 136 -6.13 -11.81 -9.39
N ALA A 137 -6.50 -11.17 -8.28
CA ALA A 137 -7.78 -11.43 -7.62
C ALA A 137 -8.97 -11.16 -8.56
N ALA A 138 -8.92 -10.06 -9.31
CA ALA A 138 -9.96 -9.75 -10.31
C ALA A 138 -10.05 -10.82 -11.40
N GLY A 139 -8.91 -11.34 -11.88
CA GLY A 139 -8.87 -12.41 -12.89
C GLY A 139 -9.32 -13.80 -12.39
N THR A 140 -9.48 -14.00 -11.09
CA THR A 140 -10.02 -15.23 -10.47
C THR A 140 -11.49 -15.10 -10.08
N SER A 141 -12.14 -13.99 -10.42
CA SER A 141 -13.57 -13.78 -10.23
C SER A 141 -14.30 -13.86 -11.57
N THR A 142 -15.49 -14.45 -11.59
CA THR A 142 -16.35 -14.49 -12.79
C THR A 142 -17.14 -13.18 -13.02
N ALA A 143 -16.82 -12.13 -12.28
CA ALA A 143 -17.52 -10.85 -12.33
C ALA A 143 -16.99 -9.88 -13.42
N PHE A 144 -16.11 -10.35 -14.31
CA PHE A 144 -15.63 -9.62 -15.49
C PHE A 144 -15.96 -10.39 -16.76
#